data_f3c52bc7040e8f3bd77e8ac88ffc3b59
#
_entry.id   f3c52bc7040e8f3bd77e8ac88ffc3b59
#
_cell.length_a   1.000
_cell.length_b   1.000
_cell.length_c   1.000
_cell.angle_alpha   90.00
_cell.angle_beta   90.00
_cell.angle_gamma   90.00
#
_symmetry.space_group_name_H-M   'P 1'
#
loop_
_entity.id
_entity.type
_entity.pdbx_description
1 polymer ?
#
loop_
_entity_poly.entity_id
_entity_poly.type
_entity_poly.pdbx_seq_one_letter_code
_entity_poly.pdbx_strand_id
1 'polypeptide(L)'
;MSKLKILIVDDSQLNREILSCMLEDKYDICEAENGKQAVEILERCHKDFKLVLLDLIMPVMDGYQVLAVMKEKQWLDMLPVICISSETSEDSIRRVYGLGASDYFTRPFDAMTVFHRVESTIALHDKMTGDLQDAMKMLSSIFHRILKINLSTDTYTVIRGK
;
A
#
# COMPACT_ATOMS: atom_id res chain seq x y z
N MET A 1 -19.94 11.70 -0.30
CA MET A 1 -18.92 10.63 -0.40
C MET A 1 -17.92 10.82 0.71
N SER A 2 -17.53 9.75 1.38
CA SER A 2 -16.43 9.81 2.35
C SER A 2 -15.12 10.05 1.61
N LYS A 3 -14.26 10.93 2.14
CA LYS A 3 -12.91 11.12 1.60
C LYS A 3 -12.08 9.84 1.77
N LEU A 4 -11.13 9.63 0.86
CA LEU A 4 -10.12 8.57 1.01
C LEU A 4 -9.19 8.91 2.17
N LYS A 5 -8.80 7.91 2.96
CA LYS A 5 -8.01 8.10 4.18
C LYS A 5 -6.52 7.89 3.93
N ILE A 6 -5.69 8.80 4.44
CA ILE A 6 -4.21 8.73 4.41
C ILE A 6 -3.67 8.71 5.85
N LEU A 7 -2.69 7.86 6.09
CA LEU A 7 -1.92 7.85 7.34
C LEU A 7 -0.62 8.65 7.14
N ILE A 8 -0.40 9.64 7.99
CA ILE A 8 0.86 10.42 8.05
C ILE A 8 1.62 10.00 9.30
N VAL A 9 2.84 9.53 9.12
CA VAL A 9 3.72 9.05 10.19
C VAL A 9 5.00 9.88 10.19
N ASP A 10 5.17 10.72 11.20
CA ASP A 10 6.33 11.61 11.38
C ASP A 10 6.40 12.00 12.86
N ASP A 11 7.59 12.03 13.46
CA ASP A 11 7.75 12.39 14.87
C ASP A 11 7.61 13.89 15.12
N SER A 12 7.81 14.72 14.09
CA SER A 12 7.62 16.17 14.16
C SER A 12 6.15 16.55 13.97
N GLN A 13 5.54 17.13 14.99
CA GLN A 13 4.18 17.67 14.88
C GLN A 13 4.06 18.68 13.74
N LEU A 14 5.06 19.58 13.60
CA LEU A 14 5.07 20.58 12.53
C LEU A 14 5.04 19.95 11.14
N ASN A 15 5.81 18.88 10.92
CA ASN A 15 5.80 18.16 9.63
C ASN A 15 4.43 17.52 9.35
N ARG A 16 3.80 16.91 10.37
CA ARG A 16 2.47 16.34 10.22
C ARG A 16 1.44 17.41 9.88
N GLU A 17 1.48 18.55 10.57
CA GLU A 17 0.57 19.68 10.29
C GLU A 17 0.76 20.21 8.87
N ILE A 18 2.00 20.37 8.39
CA ILE A 18 2.29 20.84 7.04
C ILE A 18 1.72 19.84 6.00
N LEU A 19 1.99 18.54 6.15
CA LEU A 19 1.48 17.53 5.23
C LEU A 19 -0.04 17.42 5.29
N SER A 20 -0.63 17.53 6.48
CA SER A 20 -2.07 17.54 6.68
C SER A 20 -2.72 18.69 5.93
N CYS A 21 -2.23 19.92 6.10
CA CYS A 21 -2.73 21.11 5.38
C CYS A 21 -2.64 20.99 3.85
N MET A 22 -1.63 20.27 3.34
CA MET A 22 -1.50 20.04 1.90
C MET A 22 -2.53 19.06 1.32
N LEU A 23 -3.09 18.19 2.16
CA LEU A 23 -3.85 17.02 1.71
C LEU A 23 -5.30 17.00 2.23
N GLU A 24 -5.63 17.71 3.31
CA GLU A 24 -6.93 17.64 4.01
C GLU A 24 -8.13 18.10 3.17
N ASP A 25 -7.92 18.91 2.15
CA ASP A 25 -9.00 19.29 1.25
C ASP A 25 -9.59 18.08 0.51
N LYS A 26 -8.76 17.09 0.19
CA LYS A 26 -9.16 15.93 -0.61
C LYS A 26 -9.19 14.62 0.18
N TYR A 27 -8.40 14.49 1.24
CA TYR A 27 -8.22 13.26 1.99
C TYR A 27 -8.60 13.43 3.46
N ASP A 28 -9.08 12.36 4.08
CA ASP A 28 -9.17 12.27 5.54
C ASP A 28 -7.81 11.87 6.09
N ILE A 29 -7.27 12.68 7.00
CA ILE A 29 -5.93 12.47 7.55
C ILE A 29 -6.02 11.79 8.91
N CYS A 30 -5.22 10.74 9.08
CA CYS A 30 -4.90 10.14 10.35
C CYS A 30 -3.40 10.32 10.61
N GLU A 31 -3.02 10.61 11.83
CA GLU A 31 -1.63 10.89 12.19
C GLU A 31 -1.08 9.85 13.18
N ALA A 32 0.20 9.56 13.06
CA ALA A 32 0.99 8.80 14.01
C ALA A 32 2.32 9.52 14.27
N GLU A 33 2.74 9.60 15.51
CA GLU A 33 3.94 10.32 15.93
C GLU A 33 5.20 9.44 16.00
N ASN A 34 5.07 8.15 15.78
CA ASN A 34 6.19 7.20 15.69
C ASN A 34 5.73 5.91 14.99
N GLY A 35 6.69 5.07 14.64
CA GLY A 35 6.44 3.83 13.93
C GLY A 35 5.59 2.82 14.72
N LYS A 36 5.75 2.77 16.04
CA LYS A 36 4.96 1.87 16.89
C LYS A 36 3.47 2.22 16.83
N GLN A 37 3.15 3.49 17.00
CA GLN A 37 1.77 3.97 16.88
C GLN A 37 1.20 3.72 15.47
N ALA A 38 2.01 3.92 14.43
CA ALA A 38 1.60 3.62 13.06
C ALA A 38 1.24 2.14 12.88
N VAL A 39 2.07 1.22 13.36
CA VAL A 39 1.81 -0.22 13.30
C VAL A 39 0.54 -0.58 14.07
N GLU A 40 0.33 -0.04 15.27
CA GLU A 40 -0.89 -0.28 16.07
C GLU A 40 -2.16 0.20 15.35
N ILE A 41 -2.10 1.33 14.65
CA ILE A 41 -3.20 1.83 13.82
C ILE A 41 -3.46 0.89 12.65
N LEU A 42 -2.40 0.50 11.93
CA LEU A 42 -2.49 -0.38 10.76
C LEU A 42 -2.98 -1.79 11.13
N GLU A 43 -2.62 -2.33 12.27
CA GLU A 43 -3.14 -3.62 12.76
C GLU A 43 -4.66 -3.60 12.92
N ARG A 44 -5.21 -2.47 13.34
CA ARG A 44 -6.66 -2.33 13.53
C ARG A 44 -7.42 -2.03 12.25
N CYS A 45 -6.86 -1.21 11.35
CA CYS A 45 -7.64 -0.67 10.23
C CYS A 45 -6.82 -0.36 8.96
N HIS A 46 -5.77 -1.15 8.63
CA HIS A 46 -4.96 -0.90 7.42
C HIS A 46 -5.79 -0.86 6.13
N LYS A 47 -6.91 -1.56 6.05
CA LYS A 47 -7.80 -1.59 4.87
C LYS A 47 -8.56 -0.28 4.65
N ASP A 48 -8.64 0.57 5.66
CA ASP A 48 -9.32 1.86 5.56
C ASP A 48 -8.45 2.92 4.89
N PHE A 49 -7.13 2.69 4.84
CA PHE A 49 -6.18 3.62 4.27
C PHE A 49 -5.92 3.34 2.79
N LYS A 50 -5.69 4.41 2.03
CA LYS A 50 -5.30 4.37 0.62
C LYS A 50 -3.81 4.62 0.40
N LEU A 51 -3.14 5.21 1.38
CA LEU A 51 -1.71 5.51 1.31
C LEU A 51 -1.16 5.79 2.70
N VAL A 52 0.12 5.49 2.90
CA VAL A 52 0.91 5.91 4.06
C VAL A 52 2.01 6.85 3.61
N LEU A 53 2.09 8.02 4.24
CA LEU A 53 3.27 8.89 4.19
C LEU A 53 4.13 8.59 5.41
N LEU A 54 5.36 8.18 5.22
CA LEU A 54 6.20 7.61 6.27
C LEU A 54 7.55 8.29 6.34
N ASP A 55 7.82 8.98 7.45
CA ASP A 55 9.17 9.43 7.77
C ASP A 55 10.05 8.23 8.13
N LEU A 56 11.29 8.26 7.66
CA LEU A 56 12.24 7.18 7.90
C LEU A 56 12.95 7.32 9.23
N ILE A 57 13.24 8.55 9.67
CA ILE A 57 14.05 8.82 10.86
C ILE A 57 13.16 9.27 12.00
N MET A 58 12.81 8.35 12.87
CA MET A 58 11.96 8.60 14.02
C MET A 58 12.47 7.83 15.25
N PRO A 59 12.25 8.35 16.48
CA PRO A 59 12.52 7.60 17.70
C PRO A 59 11.52 6.46 17.91
N VAL A 60 11.80 5.57 18.85
CA VAL A 60 11.01 4.42 19.28
C VAL A 60 10.99 3.31 18.22
N MET A 61 10.45 3.57 17.05
CA MET A 61 10.41 2.68 15.90
C MET A 61 10.53 3.51 14.63
N ASP A 62 11.59 3.28 13.85
CA ASP A 62 11.86 4.02 12.63
C ASP A 62 11.03 3.55 11.44
N GLY A 63 11.08 4.32 10.34
CA GLY A 63 10.30 4.00 9.14
C GLY A 63 10.76 2.72 8.43
N TYR A 64 12.03 2.35 8.51
CA TYR A 64 12.52 1.07 7.97
C TYR A 64 11.90 -0.13 8.69
N GLN A 65 11.76 -0.03 10.01
CA GLN A 65 11.11 -1.05 10.82
C GLN A 65 9.61 -1.14 10.51
N VAL A 66 8.95 -0.01 10.30
CA VAL A 66 7.53 0.02 9.86
C VAL A 66 7.36 -0.68 8.52
N LEU A 67 8.20 -0.37 7.52
CA LEU A 67 8.18 -1.03 6.21
C LEU A 67 8.41 -2.53 6.32
N ALA A 68 9.36 -2.97 7.16
CA ALA A 68 9.64 -4.38 7.38
C ALA A 68 8.41 -5.12 7.95
N VAL A 69 7.72 -4.53 8.92
CA VAL A 69 6.47 -5.09 9.48
C VAL A 69 5.37 -5.13 8.41
N MET A 70 5.20 -4.06 7.63
CA MET A 70 4.18 -4.01 6.58
C MET A 70 4.45 -5.07 5.50
N LYS A 71 5.71 -5.31 5.16
CA LYS A 71 6.12 -6.35 4.22
C LYS A 71 5.84 -7.75 4.76
N GLU A 72 6.22 -8.03 6.00
CA GLU A 72 5.99 -9.33 6.66
C GLU A 72 4.50 -9.65 6.76
N LYS A 73 3.68 -8.66 7.07
CA LYS A 73 2.21 -8.79 7.17
C LYS A 73 1.50 -8.70 5.82
N GLN A 74 2.22 -8.55 4.70
CA GLN A 74 1.69 -8.43 3.34
C GLN A 74 0.74 -7.22 3.15
N TRP A 75 0.84 -6.20 3.99
CA TRP A 75 0.02 -4.99 3.84
C TRP A 75 0.44 -4.15 2.63
N LEU A 76 1.71 -4.22 2.21
CA LEU A 76 2.21 -3.48 1.06
C LEU A 76 1.56 -3.88 -0.27
N ASP A 77 0.96 -5.07 -0.34
CA ASP A 77 0.22 -5.52 -1.54
C ASP A 77 -1.07 -4.69 -1.76
N MET A 78 -1.62 -4.12 -0.69
CA MET A 78 -2.88 -3.38 -0.71
C MET A 78 -2.75 -1.92 -0.30
N LEU A 79 -1.64 -1.52 0.29
CA LEU A 79 -1.45 -0.20 0.88
C LEU A 79 -0.08 0.36 0.47
N PRO A 80 -0.04 1.27 -0.53
CA PRO A 80 1.20 1.88 -0.97
C PRO A 80 1.77 2.82 0.09
N VAL A 81 3.10 2.89 0.15
CA VAL A 81 3.86 3.74 1.07
C VAL A 81 4.75 4.68 0.29
N ILE A 82 4.65 5.97 0.59
CA ILE A 82 5.63 6.97 0.17
C ILE A 82 6.51 7.31 1.37
N CYS A 83 7.80 7.09 1.24
CA CYS A 83 8.76 7.45 2.25
C CYS A 83 9.24 8.88 2.10
N ILE A 84 9.38 9.58 3.21
CA ILE A 84 9.87 10.96 3.29
C ILE A 84 11.11 10.97 4.17
N SER A 85 12.20 11.59 3.72
CA SER A 85 13.41 11.71 4.53
C SER A 85 14.25 12.91 4.11
N SER A 86 15.13 13.34 5.01
CA SER A 86 16.22 14.25 4.66
C SER A 86 17.46 13.53 4.11
N GLU A 87 17.50 12.20 4.16
CA GLU A 87 18.59 11.41 3.58
C GLU A 87 18.50 11.37 2.05
N THR A 88 19.67 11.52 1.41
CA THR A 88 19.79 11.53 -0.07
C THR A 88 20.73 10.45 -0.59
N SER A 89 21.24 9.56 0.29
CA SER A 89 22.16 8.51 -0.12
C SER A 89 21.48 7.47 -0.99
N GLU A 90 22.16 7.03 -2.04
CA GLU A 90 21.65 5.97 -2.93
C GLU A 90 21.35 4.67 -2.18
N ASP A 91 22.14 4.34 -1.17
CA ASP A 91 21.97 3.12 -0.38
C ASP A 91 20.67 3.18 0.44
N SER A 92 20.36 4.32 1.07
CA SER A 92 19.10 4.52 1.78
C SER A 92 17.90 4.40 0.84
N ILE A 93 17.99 5.02 -0.33
CA ILE A 93 16.94 4.96 -1.36
C ILE A 93 16.74 3.52 -1.85
N ARG A 94 17.81 2.79 -2.19
CA ARG A 94 17.74 1.38 -2.59
C ARG A 94 17.13 0.51 -1.51
N ARG A 95 17.51 0.72 -0.25
CA ARG A 95 16.98 -0.02 0.89
C ARG A 95 15.47 0.17 1.04
N VAL A 96 14.98 1.40 0.91
CA VAL A 96 13.56 1.74 1.01
C VAL A 96 12.74 1.03 -0.07
N TYR A 97 13.18 1.11 -1.34
CA TYR A 97 12.50 0.39 -2.43
C TYR A 97 12.61 -1.13 -2.29
N GLY A 98 13.74 -1.65 -1.82
CA GLY A 98 13.92 -3.07 -1.53
C GLY A 98 13.00 -3.60 -0.43
N LEU A 99 12.58 -2.74 0.50
CA LEU A 99 11.58 -3.05 1.52
C LEU A 99 10.13 -2.95 1.00
N GLY A 100 9.94 -2.41 -0.20
CA GLY A 100 8.63 -2.39 -0.85
C GLY A 100 7.91 -1.04 -0.84
N ALA A 101 8.61 0.06 -0.54
CA ALA A 101 8.04 1.39 -0.70
C ALA A 101 7.68 1.67 -2.16
N SER A 102 6.59 2.38 -2.38
CA SER A 102 6.10 2.74 -3.71
C SER A 102 6.80 3.96 -4.28
N ASP A 103 7.18 4.90 -3.43
CA ASP A 103 7.88 6.12 -3.82
C ASP A 103 8.73 6.66 -2.65
N TYR A 104 9.63 7.56 -2.98
CA TYR A 104 10.54 8.22 -2.04
C TYR A 104 10.76 9.68 -2.45
N PHE A 105 10.64 10.61 -1.51
CA PHE A 105 11.06 11.97 -1.76
C PHE A 105 11.77 12.64 -0.56
N THR A 106 12.62 13.57 -0.89
CA THR A 106 13.48 14.24 0.09
C THR A 106 12.92 15.58 0.53
N ARG A 107 13.24 15.98 1.75
CA ARG A 107 13.00 17.33 2.23
C ARG A 107 14.11 18.28 1.72
N PRO A 108 13.83 19.59 1.46
CA PRO A 108 12.49 20.19 1.50
C PRO A 108 11.62 19.81 0.29
N PHE A 109 10.31 19.86 0.45
CA PHE A 109 9.34 19.59 -0.62
C PHE A 109 8.28 20.71 -0.68
N ASP A 110 7.69 20.88 -1.84
CA ASP A 110 6.56 21.80 -2.06
C ASP A 110 5.24 21.05 -2.12
N ALA A 111 4.15 21.78 -1.85
CA ALA A 111 2.81 21.22 -1.78
C ALA A 111 2.35 20.54 -3.09
N MET A 112 2.70 21.13 -4.24
CA MET A 112 2.31 20.57 -5.54
C MET A 112 2.99 19.24 -5.81
N THR A 113 4.27 19.13 -5.49
CA THR A 113 5.03 17.88 -5.63
C THR A 113 4.45 16.79 -4.74
N VAL A 114 4.17 17.08 -3.46
CA VAL A 114 3.56 16.10 -2.53
C VAL A 114 2.21 15.66 -3.06
N PHE A 115 1.34 16.60 -3.41
CA PHE A 115 -0.01 16.30 -3.87
C PHE A 115 0.00 15.42 -5.12
N HIS A 116 0.79 15.78 -6.15
CA HIS A 116 0.89 14.99 -7.38
C HIS A 116 1.47 13.59 -7.15
N ARG A 117 2.46 13.44 -6.28
CA ARG A 117 3.02 12.12 -5.96
C ARG A 117 2.03 11.23 -5.22
N VAL A 118 1.29 11.79 -4.28
CA VAL A 118 0.21 11.08 -3.57
C VAL A 118 -0.85 10.62 -4.57
N GLU A 119 -1.34 11.49 -5.42
CA GLU A 119 -2.34 11.15 -6.43
C GLU A 119 -1.87 10.07 -7.41
N SER A 120 -0.68 10.25 -7.98
CA SER A 120 -0.13 9.30 -8.95
C SER A 120 0.13 7.93 -8.31
N THR A 121 0.62 7.90 -7.08
CA THR A 121 0.87 6.65 -6.36
C THR A 121 -0.42 5.88 -6.08
N ILE A 122 -1.47 6.58 -5.61
CA ILE A 122 -2.78 5.96 -5.38
C ILE A 122 -3.37 5.44 -6.70
N ALA A 123 -3.36 6.26 -7.76
CA ALA A 123 -3.93 5.89 -9.05
C ALA A 123 -3.21 4.68 -9.68
N LEU A 124 -1.88 4.65 -9.62
CA LEU A 124 -1.08 3.54 -10.12
C LEU A 124 -1.35 2.24 -9.35
N HIS A 125 -1.40 2.34 -8.02
CA HIS A 125 -1.66 1.19 -7.16
C HIS A 125 -3.08 0.62 -7.39
N ASP A 126 -4.09 1.47 -7.48
CA ASP A 126 -5.48 1.06 -7.75
C ASP A 126 -5.61 0.38 -9.12
N LYS A 127 -4.88 0.85 -10.13
CA LYS A 127 -4.83 0.20 -11.44
C LYS A 127 -4.19 -1.18 -11.38
N MET A 128 -3.03 -1.31 -10.76
CA MET A 128 -2.33 -2.59 -10.63
C MET A 128 -3.16 -3.64 -9.88
N THR A 129 -3.81 -3.24 -8.79
CA THR A 129 -4.66 -4.15 -8.00
C THR A 129 -5.94 -4.51 -8.75
N GLY A 130 -6.53 -3.60 -9.52
CA GLY A 130 -7.67 -3.85 -10.39
C GLY A 130 -7.35 -4.88 -11.49
N ASP A 131 -6.25 -4.67 -12.21
CA ASP A 131 -5.79 -5.58 -13.27
C ASP A 131 -5.51 -7.00 -12.72
N LEU A 132 -4.91 -7.10 -11.53
CA LEU A 132 -4.65 -8.38 -10.87
C LEU A 132 -5.94 -9.10 -10.46
N GLN A 133 -6.92 -8.38 -9.90
CA GLN A 133 -8.21 -8.94 -9.54
C GLN A 133 -8.97 -9.46 -10.76
N ASP A 134 -8.93 -8.75 -11.88
CA ASP A 134 -9.59 -9.17 -13.12
C ASP A 134 -8.89 -10.40 -13.74
N ALA A 135 -7.56 -10.46 -13.70
CA ALA A 135 -6.81 -11.65 -14.10
C ALA A 135 -7.16 -12.87 -13.22
N MET A 136 -7.28 -12.71 -11.91
CA MET A 136 -7.67 -13.78 -10.98
C MET A 136 -9.09 -14.26 -11.23
N LYS A 137 -10.06 -13.37 -11.52
CA LYS A 137 -11.44 -13.75 -11.90
C LYS A 137 -11.45 -14.55 -13.19
N MET A 138 -10.66 -14.14 -14.19
CA MET A 138 -10.55 -14.85 -15.46
C MET A 138 -9.97 -16.25 -15.27
N LEU A 139 -8.89 -16.40 -14.53
CA LEU A 139 -8.29 -17.71 -14.21
C LEU A 139 -9.27 -18.62 -13.45
N SER A 140 -9.99 -18.08 -12.47
CA SER A 140 -11.01 -18.84 -11.74
C SER A 140 -12.14 -19.33 -12.65
N SER A 141 -12.57 -18.52 -13.60
CA SER A 141 -13.57 -18.89 -14.61
C SER A 141 -13.08 -20.03 -15.51
N ILE A 142 -11.83 -19.96 -15.99
CA ILE A 142 -11.21 -21.01 -16.81
C ILE A 142 -11.11 -22.31 -16.01
N PHE A 143 -10.65 -22.26 -14.78
CA PHE A 143 -10.53 -23.43 -13.90
C PHE A 143 -11.88 -24.12 -13.67
N HIS A 144 -12.94 -23.35 -13.43
CA HIS A 144 -14.30 -23.87 -13.30
C HIS A 144 -14.80 -24.58 -14.58
N ARG A 145 -14.47 -24.04 -15.76
CA ARG A 145 -14.81 -24.67 -17.04
C ARG A 145 -14.09 -26.01 -17.23
N ILE A 146 -12.79 -26.05 -16.92
CA ILE A 146 -11.98 -27.28 -17.02
C ILE A 146 -12.52 -28.37 -16.07
N LEU A 147 -12.85 -28.02 -14.83
CA LEU A 147 -13.46 -28.95 -13.87
C LEU A 147 -14.78 -29.52 -14.38
N LYS A 148 -15.67 -28.69 -14.96
CA LYS A 148 -16.95 -29.17 -15.54
C LYS A 148 -16.74 -30.10 -16.71
N ILE A 149 -15.75 -29.88 -17.56
CA ILE A 149 -15.43 -30.77 -18.70
C ILE A 149 -14.92 -32.11 -18.18
N ASN A 150 -14.03 -32.13 -17.18
CA ASN A 150 -13.51 -33.38 -16.61
C ASN A 150 -14.62 -34.23 -15.95
N LEU A 151 -15.52 -33.58 -15.19
CA LEU A 151 -16.68 -34.29 -14.59
C LEU A 151 -17.64 -34.84 -15.64
N SER A 152 -17.78 -34.18 -16.79
CA SER A 152 -18.63 -34.68 -17.89
C SER A 152 -17.96 -35.82 -18.64
N THR A 153 -16.66 -35.84 -18.79
CA THR A 153 -15.90 -36.94 -19.43
C THR A 153 -15.86 -38.20 -18.57
N ASP A 154 -15.73 -38.06 -17.25
CA ASP A 154 -15.75 -39.21 -16.33
C ASP A 154 -17.12 -39.90 -16.32
N THR A 155 -18.23 -39.16 -16.50
CA THR A 155 -19.58 -39.72 -16.59
C THR A 155 -19.73 -40.52 -17.88
N TYR A 156 -19.11 -40.13 -18.98
CA TYR A 156 -19.15 -40.87 -20.25
C TYR A 156 -18.36 -42.18 -20.24
N THR A 157 -17.28 -42.25 -19.45
CA THR A 157 -16.41 -43.44 -19.34
C THR A 157 -17.12 -44.55 -18.53
N VAL A 158 -17.92 -44.19 -17.55
CA VAL A 158 -18.68 -45.14 -16.72
C VAL A 158 -19.86 -45.79 -17.48
N ILE A 159 -20.44 -45.11 -18.48
CA ILE A 159 -21.60 -45.63 -19.26
C ILE A 159 -21.16 -46.61 -20.38
N ARG A 160 -19.89 -46.58 -20.83
CA ARG A 160 -19.35 -47.48 -21.85
C ARG A 160 -18.75 -48.77 -21.33
N GLY A 161 -18.71 -48.98 -20.03
CA GLY A 161 -18.14 -50.15 -19.33
C GLY A 161 -19.16 -51.20 -18.86
N LYS A 162 -20.33 -51.30 -19.53
CA LYS A 162 -21.26 -52.43 -19.32
C LYS A 162 -21.59 -53.11 -20.64
#